data_7550e48b21a12e8d3138704599c1fc0e
#
_entry.id   7550e48b21a12e8d3138704599c1fc0e
#
_cell.length_a   1.000
_cell.length_b   1.000
_cell.length_c   1.000
_cell.angle_alpha   90.00
_cell.angle_beta   90.00
_cell.angle_gamma   90.00
#
_symmetry.space_group_name_H-M   'P 1'
#
loop_
_entity.id
_entity.type
_entity.pdbx_description
1 polymer ?
#
loop_
_entity_poly.entity_id
_entity_poly.type
_entity_poly.pdbx_seq_one_letter_code
_entity_poly.pdbx_strand_id
1 'polypeptide(L)'
;DVVGGVVVTSDPQLHERLRFLQNAIGAVPGPMDCFLVMRGVKTLPLRMERHCQNGLAMAKWLEAQVGRGLIERVIYPGLPSHPQHALAERQMKGPGGMISFVVGSGRLPALTRAVNILRAVKLIACAESLGGVESLIEHPASMTHASIPVAQREALGISDGLIRLSVGIEHIDDLIADLAQAFATAD
;
A
#
# COMPACT_ATOMS: atom_id res chain seq x y z
N ASP A 1 14.70 5.51 -3.13
CA ASP A 1 16.07 5.97 -3.39
C ASP A 1 16.12 7.44 -3.84
N VAL A 2 15.05 7.99 -4.41
CA VAL A 2 15.00 9.36 -4.91
C VAL A 2 13.67 10.04 -4.58
N VAL A 3 13.69 11.36 -4.45
CA VAL A 3 12.50 12.20 -4.47
C VAL A 3 12.27 12.62 -5.92
N GLY A 4 11.15 12.20 -6.50
CA GLY A 4 10.89 12.46 -7.91
C GLY A 4 9.46 12.16 -8.32
N GLY A 5 9.13 12.46 -9.57
CA GLY A 5 7.81 12.21 -10.13
C GLY A 5 7.86 12.15 -11.65
N VAL A 6 6.80 11.58 -12.23
CA VAL A 6 6.61 11.50 -13.69
C VAL A 6 5.20 11.95 -14.02
N VAL A 7 5.08 12.81 -15.02
CA VAL A 7 3.79 13.18 -15.63
C VAL A 7 3.71 12.56 -17.01
N VAL A 8 2.63 11.84 -17.28
CA VAL A 8 2.38 11.19 -18.57
C VAL A 8 1.11 11.77 -19.17
N THR A 9 1.17 12.21 -20.42
CA THR A 9 0.01 12.73 -21.15
C THR A 9 0.12 12.40 -22.65
N SER A 10 -1.01 12.19 -23.28
CA SER A 10 -1.14 12.07 -24.73
C SER A 10 -1.56 13.38 -25.43
N ASP A 11 -1.84 14.44 -24.64
CA ASP A 11 -2.20 15.76 -25.16
C ASP A 11 -0.93 16.57 -25.49
N PRO A 12 -0.69 16.93 -26.78
CA PRO A 12 0.51 17.67 -27.18
C PRO A 12 0.58 19.07 -26.58
N GLN A 13 -0.55 19.77 -26.43
CA GLN A 13 -0.57 21.13 -25.87
C GLN A 13 -0.23 21.12 -24.39
N LEU A 14 -0.79 20.16 -23.64
CA LEU A 14 -0.46 19.95 -22.25
C LEU A 14 1.01 19.56 -22.09
N HIS A 15 1.53 18.69 -22.95
CA HIS A 15 2.94 18.29 -22.94
C HIS A 15 3.87 19.49 -23.12
N GLU A 16 3.61 20.36 -24.13
CA GLU A 16 4.41 21.55 -24.36
C GLU A 16 4.37 22.52 -23.17
N ARG A 17 3.18 22.71 -22.59
CA ARG A 17 3.03 23.59 -21.41
C ARG A 17 3.79 23.05 -20.18
N LEU A 18 3.70 21.76 -19.90
CA LEU A 18 4.44 21.12 -18.82
C LEU A 18 5.95 21.19 -19.03
N ARG A 19 6.42 20.96 -20.26
CA ARG A 19 7.83 21.06 -20.62
C ARG A 19 8.37 22.49 -20.46
N PHE A 20 7.58 23.49 -20.87
CA PHE A 20 7.93 24.90 -20.64
C PHE A 20 8.06 25.20 -19.14
N LEU A 21 7.07 24.79 -18.33
CA LEU A 21 7.10 24.99 -16.89
C LEU A 21 8.27 24.28 -16.23
N GLN A 22 8.53 23.03 -16.59
CA GLN A 22 9.69 22.28 -16.08
C GLN A 22 11.00 23.03 -16.31
N ASN A 23 11.21 23.54 -17.52
CA ASN A 23 12.40 24.30 -17.86
C ASN A 23 12.46 25.65 -17.12
N ALA A 24 11.34 26.38 -17.06
CA ALA A 24 11.28 27.72 -16.48
C ALA A 24 11.54 27.72 -14.95
N ILE A 25 11.06 26.70 -14.23
CA ILE A 25 11.24 26.57 -12.77
C ILE A 25 12.43 25.69 -12.38
N GLY A 26 13.09 25.05 -13.34
CA GLY A 26 14.22 24.17 -13.07
C GLY A 26 13.85 22.84 -12.39
N ALA A 27 12.63 22.34 -12.59
CA ALA A 27 12.16 21.07 -12.01
C ALA A 27 12.73 19.87 -12.76
N VAL A 28 14.04 19.68 -12.65
CA VAL A 28 14.78 18.61 -13.30
C VAL A 28 15.50 17.75 -12.26
N PRO A 29 15.53 16.41 -12.41
CA PRO A 29 16.24 15.54 -11.47
C PRO A 29 17.76 15.70 -11.61
N GLY A 30 18.47 15.50 -10.50
CA GLY A 30 19.93 15.45 -10.49
C GLY A 30 20.50 14.24 -11.24
N PRO A 31 21.76 14.26 -11.67
CA PRO A 31 22.37 13.13 -12.40
C PRO A 31 22.38 11.83 -11.60
N MET A 32 22.58 11.88 -10.28
CA MET A 32 22.53 10.71 -9.41
C MET A 32 21.12 10.14 -9.32
N ASP A 33 20.10 10.99 -9.21
CA ASP A 33 18.70 10.58 -9.20
C ASP A 33 18.33 9.89 -10.51
N CYS A 34 18.76 10.45 -11.65
CA CYS A 34 18.59 9.83 -12.97
C CYS A 34 19.24 8.45 -13.04
N PHE A 35 20.47 8.31 -12.52
CA PHE A 35 21.20 7.05 -12.49
C PHE A 35 20.46 6.00 -11.66
N LEU A 36 20.01 6.35 -10.46
CA LEU A 36 19.27 5.46 -9.56
C LEU A 36 17.93 5.01 -10.18
N VAL A 37 17.18 5.94 -10.78
CA VAL A 37 15.92 5.61 -11.45
C VAL A 37 16.15 4.70 -12.65
N MET A 38 17.15 4.99 -13.52
CA MET A 38 17.47 4.13 -14.64
C MET A 38 17.92 2.74 -14.20
N ARG A 39 18.65 2.64 -13.10
CA ARG A 39 19.05 1.36 -12.49
C ARG A 39 17.83 0.59 -11.99
N GLY A 40 16.96 1.25 -11.22
CA GLY A 40 15.76 0.65 -10.62
C GLY A 40 14.74 0.16 -11.65
N VAL A 41 14.56 0.91 -12.74
CA VAL A 41 13.55 0.59 -13.76
C VAL A 41 13.88 -0.69 -14.53
N LYS A 42 15.15 -1.06 -14.62
CA LYS A 42 15.58 -2.28 -15.33
C LYS A 42 15.01 -3.58 -14.75
N THR A 43 14.71 -3.60 -13.46
CA THR A 43 14.12 -4.77 -12.77
C THR A 43 12.66 -4.54 -12.39
N LEU A 44 12.07 -3.40 -12.77
CA LEU A 44 10.69 -3.06 -12.39
C LEU A 44 9.67 -4.12 -12.82
N PRO A 45 9.68 -4.67 -14.05
CA PRO A 45 8.72 -5.70 -14.44
C PRO A 45 8.77 -6.94 -13.55
N LEU A 46 9.97 -7.43 -13.23
CA LEU A 46 10.16 -8.59 -12.35
C LEU A 46 9.66 -8.33 -10.93
N ARG A 47 9.96 -7.15 -10.39
CA ARG A 47 9.49 -6.76 -9.06
C ARG A 47 7.97 -6.64 -9.05
N MET A 48 7.37 -5.98 -10.03
CA MET A 48 5.91 -5.80 -10.11
C MET A 48 5.17 -7.13 -10.27
N GLU A 49 5.71 -8.09 -11.02
CA GLU A 49 5.16 -9.44 -11.11
C GLU A 49 5.12 -10.10 -9.72
N ARG A 50 6.22 -10.05 -8.97
CA ARG A 50 6.30 -10.60 -7.62
C ARG A 50 5.38 -9.85 -6.64
N HIS A 51 5.31 -8.53 -6.69
CA HIS A 51 4.38 -7.73 -5.89
C HIS A 51 2.93 -8.13 -6.14
N CYS A 52 2.54 -8.33 -7.41
CA CYS A 52 1.18 -8.77 -7.74
C CYS A 52 0.87 -10.17 -7.22
N GLN A 53 1.81 -11.11 -7.36
CA GLN A 53 1.66 -12.49 -6.85
C GLN A 53 1.52 -12.49 -5.32
N ASN A 54 2.43 -11.84 -4.62
CA ASN A 54 2.42 -11.75 -3.17
C ASN A 54 1.20 -10.97 -2.66
N GLY A 55 0.87 -9.84 -3.29
CA GLY A 55 -0.29 -9.03 -2.93
C GLY A 55 -1.60 -9.81 -3.06
N LEU A 56 -1.78 -10.55 -4.16
CA LEU A 56 -2.97 -11.38 -4.34
C LEU A 56 -3.06 -12.52 -3.32
N ALA A 57 -1.95 -13.20 -3.05
CA ALA A 57 -1.92 -14.29 -2.07
C ALA A 57 -2.21 -13.78 -0.65
N MET A 58 -1.58 -12.66 -0.26
CA MET A 58 -1.83 -11.99 1.02
C MET A 58 -3.28 -11.52 1.15
N ALA A 59 -3.83 -10.88 0.11
CA ALA A 59 -5.20 -10.38 0.13
C ALA A 59 -6.22 -11.53 0.27
N LYS A 60 -6.02 -12.65 -0.42
CA LYS A 60 -6.87 -13.86 -0.27
C LYS A 60 -6.77 -14.45 1.13
N TRP A 61 -5.56 -14.51 1.69
CA TRP A 61 -5.38 -14.98 3.07
C TRP A 61 -6.08 -14.08 4.08
N LEU A 62 -5.96 -12.74 3.92
CA LEU A 62 -6.68 -11.77 4.76
C LEU A 62 -8.20 -11.89 4.60
N GLU A 63 -8.70 -12.03 3.38
CA GLU A 63 -10.13 -12.18 3.09
C GLU A 63 -10.71 -13.45 3.76
N ALA A 64 -9.93 -14.53 3.83
CA ALA A 64 -10.30 -15.73 4.54
C ALA A 64 -10.40 -15.57 6.08
N GLN A 65 -9.87 -14.47 6.64
CA GLN A 65 -10.01 -14.12 8.05
C GLN A 65 -11.26 -13.26 8.32
N VAL A 66 -11.91 -12.72 7.28
CA VAL A 66 -13.14 -11.93 7.44
C VAL A 66 -14.24 -12.82 8.08
N GLY A 67 -14.93 -12.26 9.06
CA GLY A 67 -15.97 -12.99 9.82
C GLY A 67 -15.43 -13.87 10.96
N ARG A 68 -14.10 -13.93 11.17
CA ARG A 68 -13.48 -14.66 12.30
C ARG A 68 -13.21 -13.78 13.53
N GLY A 69 -13.77 -12.58 13.55
CA GLY A 69 -13.76 -11.68 14.72
C GLY A 69 -12.63 -10.66 14.78
N LEU A 70 -11.67 -10.67 13.85
CA LEU A 70 -10.59 -9.67 13.80
C LEU A 70 -10.71 -8.76 12.57
N ILE A 71 -10.83 -9.33 11.38
CA ILE A 71 -10.90 -8.58 10.12
C ILE A 71 -12.36 -8.35 9.73
N GLU A 72 -12.74 -7.10 9.51
CA GLU A 72 -14.07 -6.73 9.02
C GLU A 72 -14.15 -6.77 7.50
N ARG A 73 -13.12 -6.26 6.84
CA ARG A 73 -13.05 -6.23 5.38
C ARG A 73 -11.62 -6.08 4.87
N VAL A 74 -11.41 -6.51 3.64
CA VAL A 74 -10.17 -6.31 2.88
C VAL A 74 -10.46 -5.45 1.65
N ILE A 75 -9.59 -4.53 1.34
CA ILE A 75 -9.70 -3.58 0.22
C ILE A 75 -8.49 -3.82 -0.68
N TYR A 76 -8.71 -4.55 -1.77
CA TYR A 76 -7.67 -4.87 -2.74
C TYR A 76 -8.28 -5.06 -4.13
N PRO A 77 -7.82 -4.32 -5.15
CA PRO A 77 -8.47 -4.34 -6.48
C PRO A 77 -8.38 -5.69 -7.19
N GLY A 78 -7.48 -6.57 -6.77
CA GLY A 78 -7.37 -7.94 -7.30
C GLY A 78 -8.37 -8.94 -6.72
N LEU A 79 -9.19 -8.56 -5.72
CA LEU A 79 -10.25 -9.42 -5.19
C LEU A 79 -11.58 -9.14 -5.87
N PRO A 80 -12.38 -10.17 -6.21
CA PRO A 80 -13.73 -10.00 -6.76
C PRO A 80 -14.68 -9.22 -5.83
N SER A 81 -14.41 -9.23 -4.52
CA SER A 81 -15.15 -8.45 -3.52
C SER A 81 -14.92 -6.94 -3.61
N HIS A 82 -13.89 -6.48 -4.33
CA HIS A 82 -13.62 -5.05 -4.50
C HIS A 82 -14.62 -4.41 -5.48
N PRO A 83 -15.26 -3.28 -5.13
CA PRO A 83 -16.32 -2.67 -5.96
C PRO A 83 -15.87 -2.25 -7.36
N GLN A 84 -14.57 -1.99 -7.54
CA GLN A 84 -13.99 -1.59 -8.83
C GLN A 84 -13.08 -2.69 -9.44
N HIS A 85 -13.26 -3.96 -9.04
CA HIS A 85 -12.46 -5.07 -9.55
C HIS A 85 -12.45 -5.13 -11.10
N ALA A 86 -13.61 -5.11 -11.73
CA ALA A 86 -13.74 -5.14 -13.18
C ALA A 86 -13.10 -3.92 -13.89
N LEU A 87 -13.05 -2.76 -13.22
CA LEU A 87 -12.34 -1.60 -13.75
C LEU A 87 -10.82 -1.81 -13.67
N ALA A 88 -10.35 -2.33 -12.55
CA ALA A 88 -8.93 -2.64 -12.35
C ALA A 88 -8.43 -3.66 -13.39
N GLU A 89 -9.18 -4.74 -13.65
CA GLU A 89 -8.84 -5.74 -14.66
C GLU A 89 -8.71 -5.15 -16.07
N ARG A 90 -9.52 -4.14 -16.41
CA ARG A 90 -9.43 -3.48 -17.72
C ARG A 90 -8.24 -2.53 -17.86
N GLN A 91 -7.83 -1.90 -16.76
CA GLN A 91 -6.84 -0.82 -16.77
C GLN A 91 -5.44 -1.26 -16.36
N MET A 92 -5.33 -2.35 -15.59
CA MET A 92 -4.09 -2.79 -14.98
C MET A 92 -3.71 -4.19 -15.47
N LYS A 93 -2.41 -4.42 -15.70
CA LYS A 93 -1.91 -5.78 -16.01
C LYS A 93 -1.86 -6.67 -14.77
N GLY A 94 -1.84 -6.07 -13.59
CA GLY A 94 -1.86 -6.76 -12.32
C GLY A 94 -2.22 -5.80 -11.20
N PRO A 95 -2.77 -6.30 -10.08
CA PRO A 95 -3.38 -5.48 -9.03
C PRO A 95 -2.37 -4.81 -8.07
N GLY A 96 -1.06 -5.05 -8.25
CA GLY A 96 -0.02 -4.46 -7.41
C GLY A 96 0.12 -5.10 -6.03
N GLY A 97 0.92 -4.46 -5.16
CA GLY A 97 1.21 -4.92 -3.80
C GLY A 97 0.50 -4.14 -2.69
N MET A 98 -0.37 -3.17 -3.03
CA MET A 98 -1.03 -2.32 -2.03
C MET A 98 -2.34 -2.91 -1.55
N ILE A 99 -2.42 -3.24 -0.27
CA ILE A 99 -3.61 -3.78 0.40
C ILE A 99 -3.99 -2.86 1.55
N SER A 100 -5.29 -2.62 1.73
CA SER A 100 -5.80 -2.11 2.99
C SER A 100 -6.77 -3.12 3.60
N PHE A 101 -6.79 -3.19 4.92
CA PHE A 101 -7.77 -4.00 5.63
C PHE A 101 -8.22 -3.30 6.91
N VAL A 102 -9.41 -3.60 7.37
CA VAL A 102 -10.01 -2.99 8.55
C VAL A 102 -10.08 -4.03 9.67
N VAL A 103 -9.47 -3.68 10.78
CA VAL A 103 -9.57 -4.43 12.03
C VAL A 103 -10.80 -3.94 12.79
N GLY A 104 -11.68 -4.86 13.15
CA GLY A 104 -12.87 -4.57 13.93
C GLY A 104 -12.60 -4.41 15.42
N SER A 105 -13.57 -3.87 16.14
CA SER A 105 -13.58 -3.91 17.59
C SER A 105 -13.84 -5.32 18.10
N GLY A 106 -13.21 -5.70 19.21
CA GLY A 106 -13.36 -6.99 19.88
C GLY A 106 -13.39 -6.79 21.39
N ARG A 107 -12.54 -7.48 22.13
CA ARG A 107 -12.30 -7.21 23.56
C ARG A 107 -11.71 -5.81 23.75
N LEU A 108 -10.89 -5.39 22.80
CA LEU A 108 -10.26 -4.06 22.75
C LEU A 108 -10.86 -3.23 21.61
N PRO A 109 -10.79 -1.88 21.69
CA PRO A 109 -11.15 -1.00 20.58
C PRO A 109 -10.31 -1.29 19.31
N ALA A 110 -10.88 -1.03 18.13
CA ALA A 110 -10.22 -1.26 16.83
C ALA A 110 -8.84 -0.59 16.74
N LEU A 111 -8.72 0.65 17.21
CA LEU A 111 -7.43 1.37 17.29
C LEU A 111 -6.37 0.57 18.08
N THR A 112 -6.73 0.10 19.27
CA THR A 112 -5.80 -0.63 20.15
C THR A 112 -5.37 -1.94 19.49
N ARG A 113 -6.30 -2.67 18.88
CA ARG A 113 -6.02 -3.92 18.16
C ARG A 113 -5.10 -3.66 16.96
N ALA A 114 -5.37 -2.62 16.17
CA ALA A 114 -4.52 -2.23 15.04
C ALA A 114 -3.10 -1.92 15.51
N VAL A 115 -2.94 -1.10 16.56
CA VAL A 115 -1.62 -0.75 17.12
C VAL A 115 -0.89 -1.99 17.66
N ASN A 116 -1.59 -2.90 18.33
CA ASN A 116 -1.00 -4.15 18.80
C ASN A 116 -0.44 -5.00 17.66
N ILE A 117 -1.18 -5.12 16.56
CA ILE A 117 -0.73 -5.81 15.34
C ILE A 117 0.56 -5.17 14.80
N LEU A 118 0.58 -3.84 14.63
CA LEU A 118 1.74 -3.13 14.12
C LEU A 118 2.99 -3.29 15.00
N ARG A 119 2.80 -3.40 16.30
CA ARG A 119 3.91 -3.63 17.27
C ARG A 119 4.43 -5.05 17.25
N ALA A 120 3.61 -6.01 16.85
CA ALA A 120 3.91 -7.43 16.93
C ALA A 120 4.54 -8.00 15.65
N VAL A 121 4.45 -7.32 14.51
CA VAL A 121 5.15 -7.74 13.28
C VAL A 121 6.67 -7.75 13.50
N LYS A 122 7.36 -8.69 12.86
CA LYS A 122 8.80 -8.94 13.04
C LYS A 122 9.58 -8.82 11.74
N LEU A 123 8.97 -9.26 10.63
CA LEU A 123 9.55 -9.21 9.30
C LEU A 123 9.06 -7.97 8.54
N ILE A 124 7.76 -7.71 8.60
CA ILE A 124 7.14 -6.54 7.99
C ILE A 124 7.52 -5.30 8.80
N ALA A 125 8.12 -4.31 8.16
CA ALA A 125 8.52 -3.08 8.86
C ALA A 125 7.34 -2.12 9.06
N CYS A 126 7.17 -1.61 10.29
CA CYS A 126 6.19 -0.55 10.57
C CYS A 126 6.74 0.79 10.09
N ALA A 127 6.29 1.25 8.93
CA ALA A 127 6.75 2.49 8.30
C ALA A 127 5.71 3.04 7.32
N GLU A 128 5.79 4.35 7.06
CA GLU A 128 4.83 5.08 6.22
C GLU A 128 5.01 4.85 4.72
N SER A 129 6.15 4.58 4.20
CA SER A 129 6.44 4.43 2.77
C SER A 129 5.67 3.28 2.11
N LEU A 130 5.86 3.08 0.81
CA LEU A 130 5.21 2.02 0.04
C LEU A 130 6.01 1.68 -1.23
N GLY A 131 5.71 0.52 -1.82
CA GLY A 131 6.23 0.11 -3.14
C GLY A 131 7.69 -0.33 -3.16
N GLY A 132 8.35 -0.39 -2.02
CA GLY A 132 9.69 -0.95 -1.88
C GLY A 132 9.70 -2.48 -2.04
N VAL A 133 10.92 -3.06 -2.14
CA VAL A 133 11.10 -4.52 -2.17
C VAL A 133 10.77 -5.16 -0.82
N GLU A 134 10.96 -4.42 0.25
CA GLU A 134 10.55 -4.76 1.62
C GLU A 134 9.05 -4.52 1.84
N SER A 135 8.43 -5.38 2.65
CA SER A 135 7.03 -5.20 3.08
C SER A 135 6.94 -4.17 4.19
N LEU A 136 5.99 -3.23 4.03
CA LEU A 136 5.75 -2.14 4.96
C LEU A 136 4.29 -2.15 5.44
N ILE A 137 4.09 -1.87 6.72
CA ILE A 137 2.75 -1.77 7.33
C ILE A 137 2.61 -0.46 8.08
N GLU A 138 1.47 0.20 7.95
CA GLU A 138 1.16 1.42 8.70
C GLU A 138 -0.29 1.46 9.17
N HIS A 139 -0.53 2.32 10.16
CA HIS A 139 -1.85 2.71 10.63
C HIS A 139 -2.11 4.16 10.19
N PRO A 140 -2.85 4.40 9.09
CA PRO A 140 -3.01 5.75 8.52
C PRO A 140 -3.56 6.76 9.52
N ALA A 141 -4.50 6.35 10.36
CA ALA A 141 -5.16 7.23 11.31
C ALA A 141 -4.22 7.85 12.37
N SER A 142 -3.14 7.17 12.77
CA SER A 142 -2.17 7.67 13.75
C SER A 142 -0.81 8.04 13.14
N MET A 143 -0.60 7.79 11.85
CA MET A 143 0.66 8.05 11.13
C MET A 143 0.43 9.07 10.01
N THR A 144 0.27 8.64 8.77
CA THR A 144 0.20 9.53 7.59
C THR A 144 -0.95 10.53 7.60
N HIS A 145 -2.06 10.25 8.27
CA HIS A 145 -3.26 11.07 8.31
C HIS A 145 -3.60 11.58 9.73
N ALA A 146 -2.65 11.54 10.66
CA ALA A 146 -2.88 11.95 12.05
C ALA A 146 -3.24 13.45 12.20
N SER A 147 -2.80 14.30 11.27
CA SER A 147 -3.11 15.73 11.25
C SER A 147 -4.52 16.06 10.73
N ILE A 148 -5.21 15.09 10.12
CA ILE A 148 -6.56 15.30 9.57
C ILE A 148 -7.59 15.15 10.69
N PRO A 149 -8.54 16.11 10.84
CA PRO A 149 -9.62 15.99 11.83
C PRO A 149 -10.40 14.67 11.67
N VAL A 150 -10.73 14.04 12.80
CA VAL A 150 -11.37 12.70 12.83
C VAL A 150 -12.58 12.60 11.89
N ALA A 151 -13.50 13.56 11.94
CA ALA A 151 -14.70 13.55 11.09
C ALA A 151 -14.37 13.57 9.58
N GLN A 152 -13.32 14.30 9.17
CA GLN A 152 -12.89 14.32 7.77
C GLN A 152 -12.20 13.01 7.40
N ARG A 153 -11.38 12.46 8.28
CA ARG A 153 -10.70 11.20 8.10
C ARG A 153 -11.69 10.04 7.94
N GLU A 154 -12.71 9.98 8.78
CA GLU A 154 -13.79 8.98 8.70
C GLU A 154 -14.61 9.12 7.41
N ALA A 155 -14.93 10.34 6.99
CA ALA A 155 -15.60 10.60 5.71
C ALA A 155 -14.80 10.12 4.50
N LEU A 156 -13.47 10.07 4.60
CA LEU A 156 -12.57 9.47 3.60
C LEU A 156 -12.45 7.94 3.72
N GLY A 157 -13.11 7.33 4.70
CA GLY A 157 -13.05 5.89 4.95
C GLY A 157 -11.81 5.44 5.73
N ILE A 158 -11.04 6.39 6.30
CA ILE A 158 -9.86 6.11 7.12
C ILE A 158 -10.30 6.00 8.58
N SER A 159 -10.81 4.82 8.93
CA SER A 159 -11.25 4.49 10.30
C SER A 159 -10.07 4.18 11.22
N ASP A 160 -10.36 4.13 12.52
CA ASP A 160 -9.38 3.76 13.55
C ASP A 160 -8.90 2.29 13.46
N GLY A 161 -9.60 1.44 12.71
CA GLY A 161 -9.17 0.07 12.45
C GLY A 161 -8.46 -0.13 11.12
N LEU A 162 -8.31 0.92 10.30
CA LEU A 162 -7.70 0.78 8.98
C LEU A 162 -6.19 0.58 9.09
N ILE A 163 -5.70 -0.47 8.48
CA ILE A 163 -4.27 -0.77 8.29
C ILE A 163 -3.97 -0.79 6.80
N ARG A 164 -2.86 -0.17 6.39
CA ARG A 164 -2.31 -0.24 5.03
C ARG A 164 -1.07 -1.13 5.02
N LEU A 165 -1.02 -2.06 4.10
CA LEU A 165 0.08 -2.99 3.87
C LEU A 165 0.62 -2.82 2.45
N SER A 166 1.89 -2.48 2.32
CA SER A 166 2.64 -2.54 1.07
C SER A 166 3.41 -3.86 1.04
N VAL A 167 2.89 -4.82 0.28
CA VAL A 167 3.48 -6.15 0.19
C VAL A 167 4.70 -6.14 -0.71
N GLY A 168 5.83 -6.56 -0.18
CA GLY A 168 7.11 -6.63 -0.88
C GLY A 168 7.30 -7.91 -1.69
N ILE A 169 8.58 -8.23 -1.96
CA ILE A 169 8.95 -9.38 -2.79
C ILE A 169 9.53 -10.56 -2.00
N GLU A 170 9.46 -10.53 -0.68
CA GLU A 170 9.87 -11.59 0.22
C GLU A 170 9.09 -12.89 -0.05
N HIS A 171 9.45 -13.97 0.62
CA HIS A 171 8.68 -15.21 0.52
C HIS A 171 7.31 -15.03 1.16
N ILE A 172 6.26 -15.34 0.42
CA ILE A 172 4.88 -15.03 0.83
C ILE A 172 4.47 -15.76 2.11
N ASP A 173 4.93 -16.99 2.31
CA ASP A 173 4.58 -17.75 3.51
C ASP A 173 5.19 -17.14 4.77
N ASP A 174 6.38 -16.51 4.66
CA ASP A 174 7.01 -15.80 5.77
C ASP A 174 6.22 -14.53 6.14
N LEU A 175 5.74 -13.79 5.14
CA LEU A 175 4.89 -12.61 5.35
C LEU A 175 3.55 -12.99 6.00
N ILE A 176 2.93 -14.06 5.53
CA ILE A 176 1.68 -14.58 6.10
C ILE A 176 1.90 -15.06 7.54
N ALA A 177 2.99 -15.77 7.80
CA ALA A 177 3.33 -16.25 9.15
C ALA A 177 3.59 -15.08 10.12
N ASP A 178 4.27 -14.02 9.64
CA ASP A 178 4.52 -12.83 10.44
C ASP A 178 3.22 -12.11 10.81
N LEU A 179 2.33 -11.92 9.85
CA LEU A 179 1.04 -11.27 10.11
C LEU A 179 0.11 -12.16 10.96
N ALA A 180 0.13 -13.48 10.76
CA ALA A 180 -0.66 -14.42 11.54
C ALA A 180 -0.25 -14.42 13.03
N GLN A 181 1.06 -14.41 13.34
CA GLN A 181 1.52 -14.31 14.72
C GLN A 181 1.19 -12.95 15.35
N ALA A 182 1.23 -11.87 14.55
CA ALA A 182 0.85 -10.53 15.02
C ALA A 182 -0.66 -10.46 15.33
N PHE A 183 -1.51 -11.11 14.54
CA PHE A 183 -2.95 -11.19 14.81
C PHE A 183 -3.28 -11.90 16.13
N ALA A 184 -2.47 -12.87 16.56
CA ALA A 184 -2.64 -13.54 17.84
C ALA A 184 -2.43 -12.61 19.06
N THR A 185 -1.82 -11.44 18.87
CA THR A 185 -1.56 -10.43 19.92
C THR A 185 -2.55 -9.27 19.88
N ALA A 186 -3.54 -9.29 18.99
CA ALA A 186 -4.43 -8.16 18.77
C ALA A 186 -5.36 -7.85 19.97
N ASP A 187 -5.77 -8.86 20.76
CA ASP A 187 -6.68 -8.76 21.90
C ASP A 187 -5.99 -8.88 23.26
#